data_0d81faa89f4e022e8b91652ce8f63782
#
_entry.id   0d81faa89f4e022e8b91652ce8f63782
#
_cell.length_a   1.000
_cell.length_b   1.000
_cell.length_c   1.000
_cell.angle_alpha   90.00
_cell.angle_beta   90.00
_cell.angle_gamma   90.00
#
_symmetry.space_group_name_H-M   'P 1'
#
loop_
_entity.id
_entity.type
_entity.pdbx_description
1 polymer ?
#
loop_
_entity_poly.entity_id
_entity_poly.type
_entity_poly.pdbx_seq_one_letter_code
_entity_poly.pdbx_strand_id
1 'polypeptide(L)'
;MIGYAIEAAIKSKIFDHIVVSTDDLEIKNTALQAGAEVPFFRPNELADDHTPTVPVVVHAIQKCRDLGWNPINVCCVYPCNPFLSSVSLSLGYSLLKEHPAKYVFPITEFSSPIQLAIKRDKSGLSRPFAPKNELKRTQDLEPAYHDAGQFYWASAETWGSNPKIHVNSMTLVIPRSRVVDIDTTEDWILAEKLFKVYANG
;
A
#
# COMPACT_ATOMS: atom_id res chain seq x y z
N MET A 1 13.79 -6.59 1.44
CA MET A 1 12.42 -6.14 1.78
C MET A 1 11.39 -6.80 0.87
N ILE A 2 11.48 -6.72 -0.46
CA ILE A 2 10.50 -7.25 -1.43
C ILE A 2 10.09 -8.73 -1.18
N GLY A 3 10.99 -9.56 -0.65
CA GLY A 3 10.69 -10.97 -0.34
C GLY A 3 9.52 -11.17 0.61
N TYR A 4 9.31 -10.29 1.59
CA TYR A 4 8.15 -10.37 2.51
C TYR A 4 6.82 -10.15 1.77
N ALA A 5 6.78 -9.17 0.85
CA ALA A 5 5.60 -8.90 0.05
C ALA A 5 5.28 -10.07 -0.89
N ILE A 6 6.29 -10.63 -1.55
CA ILE A 6 6.16 -11.81 -2.42
C ILE A 6 5.68 -13.03 -1.61
N GLU A 7 6.29 -13.29 -0.44
CA GLU A 7 5.90 -14.39 0.42
C GLU A 7 4.44 -14.29 0.89
N ALA A 8 4.01 -13.08 1.31
CA ALA A 8 2.62 -12.85 1.71
C ALA A 8 1.64 -13.09 0.55
N ALA A 9 2.00 -12.66 -0.67
CA ALA A 9 1.21 -12.90 -1.87
C ALA A 9 1.12 -14.41 -2.18
N ILE A 10 2.24 -15.15 -2.15
CA ILE A 10 2.25 -16.61 -2.36
C ILE A 10 1.41 -17.33 -1.29
N LYS A 11 1.58 -16.97 -0.01
CA LYS A 11 0.84 -17.57 1.11
C LYS A 11 -0.67 -17.32 1.03
N SER A 12 -1.10 -16.25 0.39
CA SER A 12 -2.53 -15.95 0.23
C SER A 12 -3.27 -16.93 -0.68
N LYS A 13 -2.57 -17.54 -1.64
CA LYS A 13 -3.10 -18.51 -2.62
C LYS A 13 -4.27 -17.97 -3.46
N ILE A 14 -4.35 -16.66 -3.68
CA ILE A 14 -5.44 -16.00 -4.42
C ILE A 14 -4.97 -15.41 -5.76
N PHE A 15 -3.68 -15.48 -6.05
CA PHE A 15 -3.09 -14.94 -7.27
C PHE A 15 -2.76 -16.04 -8.27
N ASP A 16 -3.15 -15.87 -9.52
CA ASP A 16 -2.71 -16.72 -10.63
C ASP A 16 -1.26 -16.40 -11.02
N HIS A 17 -0.87 -15.11 -10.93
CA HIS A 17 0.46 -14.60 -11.22
C HIS A 17 0.89 -13.58 -10.17
N ILE A 18 2.16 -13.62 -9.79
CA ILE A 18 2.80 -12.64 -8.90
C ILE A 18 3.95 -12.00 -9.68
N VAL A 19 3.70 -10.79 -10.19
CA VAL A 19 4.60 -10.08 -11.11
C VAL A 19 5.30 -8.94 -10.39
N VAL A 20 6.62 -8.84 -10.56
CA VAL A 20 7.39 -7.66 -10.13
C VAL A 20 7.74 -6.82 -11.35
N SER A 21 7.31 -5.55 -11.33
CA SER A 21 7.67 -4.54 -12.31
C SER A 21 8.86 -3.74 -11.78
N THR A 22 10.00 -3.88 -12.41
CA THR A 22 11.26 -3.19 -12.06
C THR A 22 12.07 -2.86 -13.29
N ASP A 23 12.90 -1.85 -13.22
CA ASP A 23 13.96 -1.48 -14.18
C ASP A 23 15.35 -2.00 -13.76
N ASP A 24 15.46 -2.49 -12.52
CA ASP A 24 16.71 -2.92 -11.88
C ASP A 24 16.92 -4.45 -11.99
N LEU A 25 18.13 -4.85 -12.39
CA LEU A 25 18.50 -6.26 -12.58
C LEU A 25 18.68 -7.01 -11.26
N GLU A 26 19.14 -6.35 -10.20
CA GLU A 26 19.34 -6.97 -8.88
C GLU A 26 17.98 -7.23 -8.22
N ILE A 27 17.05 -6.26 -8.31
CA ILE A 27 15.67 -6.43 -7.86
C ILE A 27 14.98 -7.56 -8.63
N LYS A 28 15.17 -7.64 -9.96
CA LYS A 28 14.67 -8.75 -10.77
C LYS A 28 15.15 -10.09 -10.25
N ASN A 29 16.46 -10.25 -10.05
CA ASN A 29 17.03 -11.50 -9.58
C ASN A 29 16.51 -11.88 -8.18
N THR A 30 16.44 -10.92 -7.29
CA THR A 30 15.87 -11.11 -5.93
C THR A 30 14.40 -11.54 -5.99
N ALA A 31 13.60 -10.95 -6.87
CA ALA A 31 12.19 -11.28 -7.04
C ALA A 31 11.99 -12.70 -7.58
N LEU A 32 12.79 -13.09 -8.59
CA LEU A 32 12.78 -14.45 -9.15
C LEU A 32 13.17 -15.50 -8.10
N GLN A 33 14.19 -15.23 -7.28
CA GLN A 33 14.60 -16.11 -6.17
C GLN A 33 13.50 -16.24 -5.09
N ALA A 34 12.72 -15.18 -4.90
CA ALA A 34 11.60 -15.20 -3.96
C ALA A 34 10.33 -15.88 -4.52
N GLY A 35 10.32 -16.31 -5.79
CA GLY A 35 9.22 -17.03 -6.43
C GLY A 35 8.21 -16.15 -7.18
N ALA A 36 8.56 -14.89 -7.45
CA ALA A 36 7.77 -14.03 -8.33
C ALA A 36 8.22 -14.15 -9.79
N GLU A 37 7.40 -13.64 -10.70
CA GLU A 37 7.67 -13.54 -12.14
C GLU A 37 8.15 -12.13 -12.48
N VAL A 38 9.10 -12.00 -13.42
CA VAL A 38 9.58 -10.71 -13.96
C VAL A 38 9.64 -10.82 -15.48
N PRO A 39 8.47 -10.85 -16.15
CA PRO A 39 8.40 -11.13 -17.58
C PRO A 39 8.75 -9.94 -18.47
N PHE A 40 8.89 -8.74 -17.91
CA PHE A 40 9.27 -7.52 -18.62
C PHE A 40 10.08 -6.60 -17.68
N PHE A 41 10.78 -5.63 -18.27
CA PHE A 41 11.37 -4.52 -17.54
C PHE A 41 10.44 -3.30 -17.62
N ARG A 42 10.42 -2.52 -16.52
CA ARG A 42 9.75 -1.23 -16.48
C ARG A 42 10.58 -0.21 -17.25
N PRO A 43 10.00 0.58 -18.16
CA PRO A 43 10.73 1.63 -18.84
C PRO A 43 11.12 2.77 -17.91
N ASN A 44 12.25 3.43 -18.18
CA ASN A 44 12.82 4.47 -17.33
C ASN A 44 11.87 5.62 -17.06
N GLU A 45 10.99 5.94 -18.02
CA GLU A 45 9.98 7.00 -17.92
C GLU A 45 8.92 6.71 -16.85
N LEU A 46 8.82 5.46 -16.39
CA LEU A 46 7.93 5.02 -15.32
C LEU A 46 8.68 4.60 -14.05
N ALA A 47 10.00 4.81 -14.00
CA ALA A 47 10.88 4.38 -12.91
C ALA A 47 11.52 5.57 -12.16
N ASP A 48 11.08 6.80 -12.44
CA ASP A 48 11.52 8.00 -11.73
C ASP A 48 10.80 8.17 -10.38
N ASP A 49 11.31 9.09 -9.56
CA ASP A 49 10.79 9.40 -8.20
C ASP A 49 9.45 10.12 -8.21
N HIS A 50 8.91 10.51 -9.36
CA HIS A 50 7.72 11.34 -9.50
C HIS A 50 6.54 10.60 -10.13
N THR A 51 6.79 9.48 -10.78
CA THR A 51 5.76 8.71 -11.46
C THR A 51 4.76 8.10 -10.46
N PRO A 52 3.47 8.45 -10.53
CA PRO A 52 2.49 7.91 -9.61
C PRO A 52 2.21 6.42 -9.85
N THR A 53 1.62 5.75 -8.88
CA THR A 53 1.35 4.30 -8.89
C THR A 53 0.51 3.86 -10.09
N VAL A 54 -0.56 4.60 -10.43
CA VAL A 54 -1.53 4.17 -11.45
C VAL A 54 -0.89 3.94 -12.83
N PRO A 55 -0.10 4.86 -13.42
CA PRO A 55 0.59 4.62 -14.69
C PRO A 55 1.48 3.36 -14.68
N VAL A 56 2.17 3.09 -13.57
CA VAL A 56 3.04 1.91 -13.44
C VAL A 56 2.21 0.62 -13.48
N VAL A 57 1.09 0.59 -12.77
CA VAL A 57 0.19 -0.59 -12.76
C VAL A 57 -0.48 -0.78 -14.12
N VAL A 58 -0.93 0.29 -14.76
CA VAL A 58 -1.52 0.23 -16.11
C VAL A 58 -0.52 -0.32 -17.13
N HIS A 59 0.75 0.12 -17.08
CA HIS A 59 1.82 -0.44 -17.92
C HIS A 59 1.99 -1.94 -17.65
N ALA A 60 2.05 -2.37 -16.39
CA ALA A 60 2.19 -3.78 -16.03
C ALA A 60 1.01 -4.62 -16.55
N ILE A 61 -0.24 -4.13 -16.42
CA ILE A 61 -1.43 -4.76 -16.97
C ILE A 61 -1.30 -4.94 -18.49
N GLN A 62 -0.87 -3.89 -19.21
CA GLN A 62 -0.70 -3.96 -20.66
C GLN A 62 0.38 -4.97 -21.04
N LYS A 63 1.52 -5.01 -20.35
CA LYS A 63 2.58 -5.99 -20.58
C LYS A 63 2.11 -7.43 -20.33
N CYS A 64 1.30 -7.66 -19.32
CA CYS A 64 0.67 -8.97 -19.09
C CYS A 64 -0.26 -9.36 -20.26
N ARG A 65 -1.04 -8.41 -20.79
CA ARG A 65 -1.89 -8.64 -21.98
C ARG A 65 -1.08 -8.95 -23.22
N ASP A 66 0.04 -8.27 -23.44
CA ASP A 66 0.96 -8.52 -24.55
C ASP A 66 1.55 -9.95 -24.51
N LEU A 67 1.61 -10.56 -23.33
CA LEU A 67 2.00 -11.96 -23.11
C LEU A 67 0.85 -12.96 -23.29
N GLY A 68 -0.35 -12.49 -23.64
CA GLY A 68 -1.54 -13.32 -23.81
C GLY A 68 -2.32 -13.61 -22.51
N TRP A 69 -1.97 -12.97 -21.42
CA TRP A 69 -2.72 -13.08 -20.16
C TRP A 69 -3.96 -12.17 -20.18
N ASN A 70 -4.95 -12.51 -19.38
CA ASN A 70 -6.17 -11.67 -19.25
C ASN A 70 -6.39 -11.27 -17.79
N PRO A 71 -5.63 -10.30 -17.24
CA PRO A 71 -5.81 -9.87 -15.87
C PRO A 71 -7.19 -9.19 -15.71
N ILE A 72 -8.03 -9.76 -14.84
CA ILE A 72 -9.37 -9.23 -14.50
C ILE A 72 -9.26 -8.38 -13.25
N ASN A 73 -8.73 -8.94 -12.16
CA ASN A 73 -8.50 -8.26 -10.90
C ASN A 73 -6.99 -8.12 -10.66
N VAL A 74 -6.55 -6.94 -10.27
CA VAL A 74 -5.13 -6.63 -10.10
C VAL A 74 -4.90 -6.01 -8.74
N CYS A 75 -3.91 -6.54 -8.02
CA CYS A 75 -3.42 -6.00 -6.76
C CYS A 75 -2.05 -5.36 -6.98
N CYS A 76 -1.94 -4.07 -6.78
CA CYS A 76 -0.65 -3.42 -6.60
C CYS A 76 -0.21 -3.61 -5.15
N VAL A 77 0.94 -4.22 -4.92
CA VAL A 77 1.53 -4.42 -3.59
C VAL A 77 2.81 -3.60 -3.50
N TYR A 78 2.94 -2.78 -2.46
CA TYR A 78 4.16 -2.01 -2.23
C TYR A 78 5.26 -2.91 -1.66
N PRO A 79 6.50 -2.83 -2.19
CA PRO A 79 7.55 -3.81 -1.90
C PRO A 79 8.16 -3.67 -0.49
N CYS A 80 8.16 -2.46 0.09
CA CYS A 80 8.79 -2.18 1.38
C CYS A 80 7.81 -2.38 2.55
N ASN A 81 7.18 -3.56 2.64
CA ASN A 81 6.12 -3.82 3.61
C ASN A 81 6.29 -5.15 4.34
N PRO A 82 7.12 -5.21 5.41
CA PRO A 82 7.39 -6.46 6.14
C PRO A 82 6.20 -6.96 6.96
N PHE A 83 5.16 -6.14 7.17
CA PHE A 83 3.98 -6.50 7.94
C PHE A 83 2.76 -6.86 7.09
N LEU A 84 2.94 -6.93 5.78
CA LEU A 84 1.89 -7.36 4.86
C LEU A 84 1.41 -8.78 5.21
N SER A 85 0.12 -8.95 5.33
CA SER A 85 -0.49 -10.22 5.71
C SER A 85 -1.24 -10.84 4.54
N SER A 86 -1.03 -12.16 4.32
CA SER A 86 -1.82 -12.93 3.35
C SER A 86 -3.32 -12.87 3.64
N VAL A 87 -3.70 -12.81 4.93
CA VAL A 87 -5.10 -12.65 5.36
C VAL A 87 -5.65 -11.30 4.92
N SER A 88 -4.89 -10.21 5.10
CA SER A 88 -5.32 -8.87 4.66
C SER A 88 -5.50 -8.79 3.15
N LEU A 89 -4.61 -9.43 2.37
CA LEU A 89 -4.75 -9.53 0.90
C LEU A 89 -6.04 -10.26 0.52
N SER A 90 -6.34 -11.38 1.17
CA SER A 90 -7.55 -12.17 0.91
C SER A 90 -8.84 -11.44 1.30
N LEU A 91 -8.85 -10.72 2.43
CA LEU A 91 -9.98 -9.89 2.84
C LEU A 91 -10.21 -8.73 1.86
N GLY A 92 -9.14 -8.06 1.43
CA GLY A 92 -9.22 -7.02 0.40
C GLY A 92 -9.78 -7.54 -0.93
N TYR A 93 -9.38 -8.73 -1.35
CA TYR A 93 -9.92 -9.38 -2.55
C TYR A 93 -11.42 -9.73 -2.39
N SER A 94 -11.83 -10.22 -1.23
CA SER A 94 -13.25 -10.49 -0.96
C SER A 94 -14.09 -9.21 -1.04
N LEU A 95 -13.58 -8.12 -0.48
CA LEU A 95 -14.24 -6.82 -0.55
C LEU A 95 -14.30 -6.26 -1.99
N LEU A 96 -13.26 -6.50 -2.81
CA LEU A 96 -13.30 -6.17 -4.25
C LEU A 96 -14.40 -6.93 -4.98
N LYS A 97 -14.60 -8.21 -4.69
CA LYS A 97 -15.67 -9.00 -5.32
C LYS A 97 -17.07 -8.48 -5.02
N GLU A 98 -17.27 -7.90 -3.85
CA GLU A 98 -18.51 -7.24 -3.46
C GLU A 98 -18.67 -5.85 -4.11
N HIS A 99 -17.56 -5.19 -4.45
CA HIS A 99 -17.51 -3.83 -4.99
C HIS A 99 -16.59 -3.71 -6.21
N PRO A 100 -16.87 -4.41 -7.33
CA PRO A 100 -15.92 -4.61 -8.44
C PRO A 100 -15.51 -3.33 -9.18
N ALA A 101 -16.29 -2.26 -9.09
CA ALA A 101 -16.00 -0.97 -9.74
C ALA A 101 -15.22 0.01 -8.85
N LYS A 102 -14.70 -0.44 -7.69
CA LYS A 102 -14.00 0.41 -6.73
C LYS A 102 -12.57 -0.07 -6.49
N TYR A 103 -11.72 0.86 -6.03
CA TYR A 103 -10.49 0.47 -5.36
C TYR A 103 -10.79 -0.07 -3.96
N VAL A 104 -9.94 -0.99 -3.51
CA VAL A 104 -9.96 -1.50 -2.13
C VAL A 104 -8.53 -1.46 -1.60
N PHE A 105 -8.31 -0.83 -0.45
CA PHE A 105 -6.99 -0.72 0.16
C PHE A 105 -7.07 -0.68 1.69
N PRO A 106 -6.00 -1.07 2.40
CA PRO A 106 -5.97 -1.02 3.85
C PRO A 106 -5.72 0.40 4.35
N ILE A 107 -6.41 0.74 5.44
CA ILE A 107 -6.22 1.97 6.20
C ILE A 107 -5.94 1.64 7.66
N THR A 108 -5.35 2.59 8.38
CA THR A 108 -5.21 2.51 9.82
C THR A 108 -5.61 3.83 10.48
N GLU A 109 -6.04 3.76 11.73
CA GLU A 109 -6.45 4.93 12.48
C GLU A 109 -5.24 5.78 12.88
N PHE A 110 -5.35 7.10 12.81
CA PHE A 110 -4.36 8.01 13.37
C PHE A 110 -4.19 7.78 14.88
N SER A 111 -2.96 7.80 15.36
CA SER A 111 -2.65 7.63 16.79
C SER A 111 -3.16 8.77 17.66
N SER A 112 -3.38 9.94 17.05
CA SER A 112 -3.93 11.13 17.70
C SER A 112 -4.92 11.80 16.76
N PRO A 113 -6.01 12.39 17.28
CA PRO A 113 -7.01 13.05 16.43
C PRO A 113 -6.39 14.16 15.57
N ILE A 114 -6.52 14.07 14.27
CA ILE A 114 -6.01 15.07 13.31
C ILE A 114 -6.65 16.44 13.52
N GLN A 115 -7.85 16.47 14.10
CA GLN A 115 -8.59 17.70 14.43
C GLN A 115 -7.90 18.53 15.51
N LEU A 116 -6.99 17.91 16.29
CA LEU A 116 -6.17 18.57 17.32
C LEU A 116 -4.72 18.82 16.83
N ALA A 117 -4.44 18.63 15.54
CA ALA A 117 -3.14 18.91 14.98
C ALA A 117 -2.75 20.39 15.15
N ILE A 118 -1.47 20.63 15.38
CA ILE A 118 -0.90 21.97 15.54
C ILE A 118 0.10 22.29 14.42
N LYS A 119 0.13 23.54 14.02
CA LYS A 119 1.20 24.10 13.19
C LYS A 119 2.29 24.65 14.12
N ARG A 120 3.55 24.50 13.72
CA ARG A 120 4.70 25.11 14.37
C ARG A 120 5.46 25.97 13.35
N ASP A 121 5.69 27.23 13.63
CA ASP A 121 6.49 28.10 12.79
C ASP A 121 8.00 28.00 13.10
N LYS A 122 8.82 28.71 12.31
CA LYS A 122 10.29 28.69 12.46
C LYS A 122 10.78 29.23 13.80
N SER A 123 9.98 30.08 14.50
CA SER A 123 10.33 30.63 15.80
C SER A 123 9.95 29.70 16.96
N GLY A 124 9.18 28.62 16.66
CA GLY A 124 8.69 27.69 17.66
C GLY A 124 7.26 27.94 18.14
N LEU A 125 6.61 29.01 17.67
CA LEU A 125 5.22 29.30 18.05
C LEU A 125 4.26 28.27 17.45
N SER A 126 3.34 27.80 18.28
CA SER A 126 2.31 26.83 17.88
C SER A 126 0.97 27.50 17.60
N ARG A 127 0.20 26.93 16.69
CA ARG A 127 -1.19 27.30 16.39
C ARG A 127 -1.98 26.05 16.00
N PRO A 128 -3.24 25.88 16.48
CA PRO A 128 -4.06 24.76 16.05
C PRO A 128 -4.41 24.82 14.56
N PHE A 129 -4.46 23.66 13.87
CA PHE A 129 -4.99 23.58 12.51
C PHE A 129 -6.48 23.87 12.46
N ALA A 130 -7.23 23.38 13.47
CA ALA A 130 -8.67 23.56 13.58
C ALA A 130 -9.06 24.13 14.95
N PRO A 131 -8.96 25.47 15.17
CA PRO A 131 -9.18 26.13 16.47
C PRO A 131 -10.51 25.79 17.14
N LYS A 132 -11.56 25.53 16.34
CA LYS A 132 -12.90 25.17 16.83
C LYS A 132 -12.94 23.85 17.63
N ASN A 133 -11.90 23.03 17.50
CA ASN A 133 -11.83 21.72 18.14
C ASN A 133 -10.93 21.69 19.39
N GLU A 134 -10.20 22.78 19.69
CA GLU A 134 -9.16 22.84 20.72
C GLU A 134 -9.64 22.43 22.12
N LEU A 135 -10.91 22.70 22.45
CA LEU A 135 -11.50 22.37 23.73
C LEU A 135 -12.34 21.10 23.75
N LYS A 136 -12.40 20.37 22.60
CA LYS A 136 -13.13 19.10 22.53
C LYS A 136 -12.30 17.97 23.14
N ARG A 137 -13.00 17.05 23.82
CA ARG A 137 -12.35 15.81 24.28
C ARG A 137 -12.04 14.90 23.10
N THR A 138 -10.96 14.15 23.18
CA THR A 138 -10.50 13.25 22.09
C THR A 138 -11.56 12.21 21.69
N GLN A 139 -12.29 11.67 22.67
CA GLN A 139 -13.34 10.68 22.45
C GLN A 139 -14.61 11.23 21.77
N ASP A 140 -14.76 12.54 21.70
CA ASP A 140 -15.91 13.21 21.08
C ASP A 140 -15.60 13.64 19.64
N LEU A 141 -14.36 13.36 19.15
CA LEU A 141 -13.92 13.67 17.81
C LEU A 141 -14.13 12.47 16.86
N GLU A 142 -14.51 12.77 15.63
CA GLU A 142 -14.68 11.75 14.60
C GLU A 142 -13.34 11.02 14.34
N PRO A 143 -13.31 9.67 14.34
CA PRO A 143 -12.11 8.92 14.00
C PRO A 143 -11.59 9.28 12.59
N ALA A 144 -10.29 9.45 12.46
CA ALA A 144 -9.64 9.69 11.19
C ALA A 144 -8.65 8.56 10.87
N TYR A 145 -8.53 8.25 9.59
CA TYR A 145 -7.69 7.17 9.09
C TYR A 145 -6.72 7.70 8.05
N HIS A 146 -5.62 7.01 7.88
CA HIS A 146 -4.70 7.22 6.76
C HIS A 146 -4.46 5.91 6.01
N ASP A 147 -3.99 6.04 4.77
CA ASP A 147 -3.56 4.91 3.97
C ASP A 147 -2.45 4.14 4.70
N ALA A 148 -2.55 2.82 4.70
CA ALA A 148 -1.53 1.96 5.29
C ALA A 148 -0.34 1.72 4.36
N GLY A 149 -0.39 2.16 3.10
CA GLY A 149 0.69 2.04 2.12
C GLY A 149 1.08 0.59 1.81
N GLN A 150 0.15 -0.37 1.87
CA GLN A 150 0.49 -1.78 1.72
C GLN A 150 0.08 -2.35 0.36
N PHE A 151 -1.19 -2.23 0.00
CA PHE A 151 -1.70 -2.77 -1.26
C PHE A 151 -2.96 -2.04 -1.72
N TYR A 152 -3.23 -2.15 -3.04
CA TYR A 152 -4.41 -1.58 -3.68
C TYR A 152 -4.99 -2.59 -4.67
N TRP A 153 -6.21 -3.04 -4.40
CA TRP A 153 -6.98 -3.91 -5.28
C TRP A 153 -7.88 -3.10 -6.19
N ALA A 154 -7.97 -3.45 -7.45
CA ALA A 154 -9.04 -3.01 -8.34
C ALA A 154 -9.15 -3.95 -9.56
N SER A 155 -10.24 -3.84 -10.33
CA SER A 155 -10.31 -4.45 -11.64
C SER A 155 -9.30 -3.79 -12.60
N ALA A 156 -8.83 -4.52 -13.61
CA ALA A 156 -7.96 -3.95 -14.64
C ALA A 156 -8.61 -2.78 -15.40
N GLU A 157 -9.94 -2.78 -15.51
CA GLU A 157 -10.72 -1.68 -16.07
C GLU A 157 -10.68 -0.43 -15.17
N THR A 158 -10.86 -0.61 -13.86
CA THR A 158 -10.78 0.49 -12.88
C THR A 158 -9.39 1.11 -12.87
N TRP A 159 -8.33 0.31 -12.91
CA TRP A 159 -6.95 0.80 -13.02
C TRP A 159 -6.74 1.66 -14.28
N GLY A 160 -7.33 1.25 -15.42
CA GLY A 160 -7.21 1.97 -16.69
C GLY A 160 -8.07 3.22 -16.81
N SER A 161 -9.14 3.36 -16.04
CA SER A 161 -10.13 4.44 -16.18
C SER A 161 -10.17 5.43 -15.03
N ASN A 162 -9.72 5.04 -13.83
CA ASN A 162 -9.82 5.88 -12.63
C ASN A 162 -8.44 6.13 -11.99
N PRO A 163 -7.83 7.32 -12.13
CA PRO A 163 -6.55 7.63 -11.51
C PRO A 163 -6.63 7.99 -10.02
N LYS A 164 -7.82 8.06 -9.43
CA LYS A 164 -8.05 8.55 -8.05
C LYS A 164 -8.31 7.41 -7.10
N ILE A 165 -7.23 6.74 -6.62
CA ILE A 165 -7.31 5.57 -5.74
C ILE A 165 -8.13 5.85 -4.46
N HIS A 166 -7.97 7.02 -3.83
CA HIS A 166 -8.56 7.32 -2.53
C HIS A 166 -9.98 7.92 -2.59
N VAL A 167 -10.54 8.08 -3.78
CA VAL A 167 -11.87 8.71 -3.95
C VAL A 167 -12.94 7.66 -4.21
N ASN A 168 -13.95 7.62 -3.36
CA ASN A 168 -15.09 6.69 -3.49
C ASN A 168 -14.67 5.21 -3.50
N SER A 169 -13.71 4.85 -2.68
CA SER A 169 -13.12 3.51 -2.58
C SER A 169 -13.59 2.78 -1.32
N MET A 170 -13.40 1.48 -1.30
CA MET A 170 -13.64 0.66 -0.12
C MET A 170 -12.36 0.50 0.68
N THR A 171 -12.46 0.40 1.99
CA THR A 171 -11.29 0.35 2.87
C THR A 171 -11.36 -0.81 3.86
N LEU A 172 -10.20 -1.37 4.19
CA LEU A 172 -10.01 -2.40 5.21
C LEU A 172 -9.22 -1.80 6.37
N VAL A 173 -9.78 -1.75 7.56
CA VAL A 173 -9.06 -1.25 8.74
C VAL A 173 -8.10 -2.33 9.25
N ILE A 174 -6.82 -1.98 9.37
CA ILE A 174 -5.79 -2.86 9.94
C ILE A 174 -5.16 -2.23 11.19
N PRO A 175 -4.62 -3.04 12.11
CA PRO A 175 -4.00 -2.54 13.34
C PRO A 175 -2.81 -1.62 13.06
N ARG A 176 -2.70 -0.50 13.76
CA ARG A 176 -1.57 0.44 13.66
C ARG A 176 -0.20 -0.20 13.83
N SER A 177 -0.11 -1.21 14.68
CA SER A 177 1.13 -1.97 14.92
C SER A 177 1.63 -2.75 13.69
N ARG A 178 0.83 -2.86 12.63
CA ARG A 178 1.18 -3.46 11.34
C ARG A 178 1.40 -2.45 10.23
N VAL A 179 1.49 -1.18 10.57
CA VAL A 179 1.69 -0.10 9.60
C VAL A 179 2.94 0.69 9.99
N VAL A 180 3.96 0.58 9.17
CA VAL A 180 5.18 1.40 9.23
C VAL A 180 5.50 1.80 7.80
N ASP A 181 5.48 3.09 7.55
CA ASP A 181 6.01 3.67 6.32
C ASP A 181 7.51 3.89 6.51
N ILE A 182 8.33 3.25 5.69
CA ILE A 182 9.78 3.18 5.91
C ILE A 182 10.47 4.17 4.95
N ASP A 183 10.51 5.42 5.35
CA ASP A 183 11.16 6.51 4.61
C ASP A 183 12.51 6.92 5.20
N THR A 184 12.69 6.71 6.50
CA THR A 184 13.87 7.15 7.24
C THR A 184 14.55 5.99 7.98
N THR A 185 15.78 6.22 8.45
CA THR A 185 16.48 5.27 9.34
C THR A 185 15.73 5.03 10.65
N GLU A 186 15.01 6.04 11.17
CA GLU A 186 14.19 5.89 12.38
C GLU A 186 13.03 4.93 12.14
N ASP A 187 12.35 5.04 10.99
CA ASP A 187 11.28 4.13 10.59
C ASP A 187 11.78 2.70 10.42
N TRP A 188 12.97 2.54 9.84
CA TRP A 188 13.63 1.23 9.73
C TRP A 188 13.85 0.59 11.09
N ILE A 189 14.44 1.34 12.05
CA ILE A 189 14.68 0.85 13.42
C ILE A 189 13.36 0.48 14.11
N LEU A 190 12.30 1.29 13.91
CA LEU A 190 10.98 0.99 14.44
C LEU A 190 10.41 -0.30 13.83
N ALA A 191 10.49 -0.43 12.50
CA ALA A 191 10.06 -1.63 11.79
C ALA A 191 10.78 -2.89 12.29
N GLU A 192 12.11 -2.84 12.47
CA GLU A 192 12.88 -3.98 13.02
C GLU A 192 12.42 -4.39 14.43
N LYS A 193 12.16 -3.42 15.29
CA LYS A 193 11.68 -3.70 16.67
C LYS A 193 10.30 -4.35 16.65
N LEU A 194 9.38 -3.81 15.85
CA LEU A 194 8.04 -4.37 15.70
C LEU A 194 8.08 -5.76 15.07
N PHE A 195 8.91 -5.96 14.05
CA PHE A 195 9.05 -7.26 13.39
C PHE A 195 9.51 -8.36 14.36
N LYS A 196 10.46 -8.05 15.24
CA LYS A 196 10.92 -8.99 16.29
C LYS A 196 9.78 -9.39 17.24
N VAL A 197 8.89 -8.48 17.58
CA VAL A 197 7.71 -8.78 18.42
C VAL A 197 6.74 -9.73 17.69
N TYR A 198 6.49 -9.50 16.39
CA TYR A 198 5.59 -10.34 15.61
C TYR A 198 6.18 -11.71 15.22
N ALA A 199 7.49 -11.80 15.06
CA ALA A 199 8.16 -13.06 14.72
C ALA A 199 8.25 -14.03 15.91
N ASN A 200 8.15 -13.52 17.15
CA ASN A 200 8.29 -14.29 18.40
C ASN A 200 6.92 -14.56 19.09
N GLY A 201 5.79 -14.16 18.52
CA GLY A 201 4.43 -14.41 19.01
C GLY A 201 3.59 -15.20 18.02
#